data_ee113789f1243aa9efd8f7e04b3a1707
#
_entry.id   ee113789f1243aa9efd8f7e04b3a1707
#
_cell.length_a   1.000
_cell.length_b   1.000
_cell.length_c   1.000
_cell.angle_alpha   90.00
_cell.angle_beta   90.00
_cell.angle_gamma   90.00
#
_symmetry.space_group_name_H-M   'P 1'
#
loop_
_entity.id
_entity.type
_entity.pdbx_description
1 polymer ?
#
loop_
_entity_poly.entity_id
_entity_poly.type
_entity_poly.pdbx_seq_one_letter_code
_entity_poly.pdbx_strand_id
1 'polypeptide(L)'
;VAGAVLRGIKFDQDRYDSFIALQDKLHQNLARNRTLVSVGTHDLDTIKGPFTYEALPPKDIKFTPLNQTKEMNAEELMEYYDKDKHLGRFLHIIRDAPVYPVIYDANKVVCSLPPIINGEHSKITLDTTNVFIEITATDLTKLGIVTDMMVTMFSMYCTEPFTVEPVKIVSEHNNLTRDTPTLRPRVTPAEVDYLNNCTGLEKTPEELCKLLSRMAYRARPSDKEANILEVAIPPTRADILHQCDIMEDLAVCYGFNNLPRTKPNRSATVGGPLPINKLGDIVRIEAAMAGWSEVMPLILCSHDENFAWLNRKDDGKTVVKLANPKTLEYQVARSSLLPGLIKTIKENKGHSLPIKIFEVADVVFKDDAAERKARNERHFAAAWCGKASGFEVVHGLLDRIMLMLRTKFLVDESGKPDGYWIEELNEDTFFPGHAAAVHVRLGGKEQRIGEFGILHPTVLEKFDIRYVALFAIVLILAM
;
A
#
# COMPACT_ATOMS: atom_id res chain seq x y z
N VAL A 1 -26.08 -3.91 13.67
CA VAL A 1 -27.03 -2.87 13.28
C VAL A 1 -26.91 -1.68 14.25
N ALA A 2 -27.09 -0.46 13.76
CA ALA A 2 -27.26 0.75 14.52
C ALA A 2 -28.41 1.57 13.91
N GLY A 3 -28.97 2.49 14.69
CA GLY A 3 -30.00 3.40 14.22
C GLY A 3 -29.88 4.74 14.91
N ALA A 4 -30.43 5.77 14.28
CA ALA A 4 -30.53 7.13 14.81
C ALA A 4 -31.70 7.88 14.16
N VAL A 5 -32.21 8.91 14.82
CA VAL A 5 -33.21 9.78 14.24
C VAL A 5 -32.75 11.23 14.34
N LEU A 6 -32.87 11.95 13.23
CA LEU A 6 -32.73 13.42 13.17
C LEU A 6 -34.10 14.06 13.04
N ARG A 7 -34.46 14.95 14.00
CA ARG A 7 -35.76 15.56 14.07
C ARG A 7 -35.78 16.99 13.55
N GLY A 8 -36.81 17.27 12.76
CA GLY A 8 -37.06 18.61 12.27
C GLY A 8 -35.94 19.15 11.39
N ILE A 9 -35.34 18.28 10.60
CA ILE A 9 -34.32 18.68 9.63
C ILE A 9 -34.99 19.56 8.55
N LYS A 10 -34.27 20.57 8.09
CA LYS A 10 -34.73 21.42 6.99
C LYS A 10 -33.82 21.25 5.81
N PHE A 11 -34.28 20.50 4.82
CA PHE A 11 -33.60 20.36 3.56
C PHE A 11 -33.89 21.52 2.63
N ASP A 12 -32.86 22.12 2.07
CA ASP A 12 -32.81 22.77 0.78
C ASP A 12 -32.06 21.90 -0.19
N GLN A 13 -31.98 22.27 -1.46
CA GLN A 13 -31.29 21.43 -2.46
C GLN A 13 -29.82 21.16 -2.08
N ASP A 14 -29.10 22.19 -1.63
CA ASP A 14 -27.68 22.07 -1.30
C ASP A 14 -27.45 21.14 -0.10
N ARG A 15 -28.29 21.22 0.93
CA ARG A 15 -28.20 20.34 2.12
C ARG A 15 -28.59 18.91 1.78
N TYR A 16 -29.60 18.73 0.96
CA TYR A 16 -30.03 17.40 0.50
C TYR A 16 -28.89 16.73 -0.31
N ASP A 17 -28.34 17.44 -1.28
CA ASP A 17 -27.24 16.93 -2.11
C ASP A 17 -25.99 16.63 -1.26
N SER A 18 -25.70 17.51 -0.27
CA SER A 18 -24.60 17.28 0.68
C SER A 18 -24.83 16.05 1.57
N PHE A 19 -26.07 15.81 2.00
CA PHE A 19 -26.44 14.64 2.79
C PHE A 19 -26.21 13.34 2.01
N ILE A 20 -26.69 13.30 0.77
CA ILE A 20 -26.47 12.15 -0.11
C ILE A 20 -25.00 11.98 -0.46
N ALA A 21 -24.28 13.08 -0.74
CA ALA A 21 -22.85 13.04 -1.03
C ALA A 21 -22.01 12.51 0.15
N LEU A 22 -22.37 12.90 1.39
CA LEU A 22 -21.72 12.34 2.59
C LEU A 22 -21.95 10.83 2.69
N GLN A 23 -23.20 10.38 2.55
CA GLN A 23 -23.55 8.96 2.59
C GLN A 23 -22.74 8.17 1.54
N ASP A 24 -22.66 8.69 0.33
CA ASP A 24 -21.87 8.05 -0.75
C ASP A 24 -20.37 8.02 -0.43
N LYS A 25 -19.82 9.07 0.12
CA LYS A 25 -18.41 9.11 0.54
C LYS A 25 -18.10 8.13 1.66
N LEU A 26 -18.98 8.03 2.65
CA LEU A 26 -18.84 7.03 3.71
C LEU A 26 -18.91 5.60 3.16
N HIS A 27 -19.85 5.34 2.23
CA HIS A 27 -19.92 4.05 1.53
C HIS A 27 -18.65 3.71 0.75
N GLN A 28 -18.07 4.67 0.02
CA GLN A 28 -16.87 4.46 -0.78
C GLN A 28 -15.61 4.22 0.06
N ASN A 29 -15.44 4.99 1.16
CA ASN A 29 -14.22 5.01 1.97
C ASN A 29 -14.29 4.05 3.15
N LEU A 30 -14.87 4.49 4.27
CA LEU A 30 -14.91 3.74 5.53
C LEU A 30 -15.64 2.42 5.41
N ALA A 31 -16.70 2.38 4.63
CA ALA A 31 -17.51 1.19 4.38
C ALA A 31 -16.95 0.28 3.28
N ARG A 32 -15.80 0.56 2.68
CA ARG A 32 -15.15 -0.21 1.60
C ARG A 32 -16.15 -0.63 0.50
N ASN A 33 -16.77 0.36 -0.14
CA ASN A 33 -17.79 0.13 -1.16
C ASN A 33 -18.94 -0.75 -0.64
N ARG A 34 -19.50 -0.41 0.53
CA ARG A 34 -20.62 -1.10 1.19
C ARG A 34 -20.34 -2.54 1.65
N THR A 35 -19.11 -3.03 1.55
CA THR A 35 -18.76 -4.39 1.99
C THR A 35 -18.68 -4.53 3.52
N LEU A 36 -18.31 -3.45 4.22
CA LEU A 36 -18.20 -3.45 5.68
C LEU A 36 -19.39 -2.80 6.36
N VAL A 37 -19.91 -1.70 5.80
CA VAL A 37 -21.03 -0.94 6.37
C VAL A 37 -21.94 -0.47 5.24
N SER A 38 -23.24 -0.49 5.48
CA SER A 38 -24.25 0.12 4.62
C SER A 38 -25.14 1.05 5.43
N VAL A 39 -25.44 2.23 4.88
CA VAL A 39 -26.30 3.25 5.46
C VAL A 39 -27.59 3.34 4.64
N GLY A 40 -28.72 3.18 5.29
CA GLY A 40 -30.04 3.49 4.75
C GLY A 40 -30.62 4.74 5.44
N THR A 41 -31.25 5.59 4.66
CA THR A 41 -31.90 6.82 5.14
C THR A 41 -33.34 6.84 4.68
N HIS A 42 -34.25 7.13 5.60
CA HIS A 42 -35.69 6.99 5.39
C HIS A 42 -36.44 8.21 5.92
N ASP A 43 -37.50 8.59 5.25
CA ASP A 43 -38.47 9.53 5.75
C ASP A 43 -39.29 8.85 6.87
N LEU A 44 -39.05 9.27 8.13
CA LEU A 44 -39.68 8.64 9.29
C LEU A 44 -41.20 8.86 9.34
N ASP A 45 -41.69 9.88 8.69
CA ASP A 45 -43.12 10.18 8.68
C ASP A 45 -43.90 9.21 7.73
N THR A 46 -43.19 8.46 6.87
CA THR A 46 -43.79 7.46 5.95
C THR A 46 -43.72 6.03 6.47
N ILE A 47 -42.98 5.79 7.54
CA ILE A 47 -42.73 4.46 8.12
C ILE A 47 -43.11 4.39 9.59
N LYS A 48 -43.35 3.21 10.12
CA LYS A 48 -43.78 3.03 11.51
C LYS A 48 -42.92 2.00 12.24
N GLY A 49 -42.35 2.42 13.38
CA GLY A 49 -41.65 1.48 14.27
C GLY A 49 -42.61 0.59 15.08
N PRO A 50 -42.10 -0.52 15.65
CA PRO A 50 -40.73 -0.96 15.68
C PRO A 50 -40.24 -1.52 14.33
N PHE A 51 -38.94 -1.35 14.06
CA PHE A 51 -38.29 -1.91 12.86
C PHE A 51 -37.70 -3.28 13.19
N THR A 52 -37.74 -4.21 12.23
CA THR A 52 -37.14 -5.54 12.38
C THR A 52 -36.07 -5.77 11.34
N TYR A 53 -34.93 -6.33 11.76
CA TYR A 53 -33.85 -6.77 10.89
C TYR A 53 -33.89 -8.29 10.82
N GLU A 54 -34.14 -8.82 9.64
CA GLU A 54 -34.36 -10.25 9.39
C GLU A 54 -33.43 -10.72 8.28
N ALA A 55 -33.24 -12.06 8.20
CA ALA A 55 -32.51 -12.70 7.11
C ALA A 55 -33.47 -13.74 6.49
N LEU A 56 -33.86 -13.51 5.24
CA LEU A 56 -34.88 -14.30 4.55
C LEU A 56 -34.40 -14.79 3.17
N PRO A 57 -34.96 -15.89 2.64
CA PRO A 57 -34.73 -16.31 1.26
C PRO A 57 -35.08 -15.18 0.27
N PRO A 58 -34.32 -14.98 -0.82
CA PRO A 58 -34.55 -13.87 -1.76
C PRO A 58 -35.97 -13.81 -2.35
N LYS A 59 -36.61 -14.93 -2.56
CA LYS A 59 -37.99 -15.04 -3.09
C LYS A 59 -39.06 -14.50 -2.16
N ASP A 60 -38.79 -14.51 -0.86
CA ASP A 60 -39.74 -14.08 0.17
C ASP A 60 -39.69 -12.58 0.45
N ILE A 61 -38.67 -11.89 -0.03
CA ILE A 61 -38.51 -10.44 0.12
C ILE A 61 -39.06 -9.75 -1.11
N LYS A 62 -40.19 -9.04 -0.95
CA LYS A 62 -40.87 -8.31 -2.04
C LYS A 62 -41.07 -6.86 -1.67
N PHE A 63 -40.69 -5.95 -2.58
CA PHE A 63 -40.90 -4.50 -2.43
C PHE A 63 -40.69 -3.76 -3.74
N THR A 64 -41.06 -2.47 -3.76
CA THR A 64 -40.74 -1.56 -4.83
C THR A 64 -39.43 -0.87 -4.52
N PRO A 65 -38.34 -1.14 -5.27
CA PRO A 65 -37.03 -0.51 -5.03
C PRO A 65 -37.07 0.99 -5.30
N LEU A 66 -36.13 1.71 -4.70
CA LEU A 66 -35.97 3.15 -4.83
C LEU A 66 -35.93 3.57 -6.32
N ASN A 67 -36.71 4.60 -6.63
CA ASN A 67 -36.89 5.14 -7.99
C ASN A 67 -37.50 4.15 -9.00
N GLN A 68 -38.19 3.11 -8.53
CA GLN A 68 -38.96 2.19 -9.35
C GLN A 68 -40.44 2.30 -9.05
N THR A 69 -41.28 1.85 -9.99
CA THR A 69 -42.74 1.79 -9.84
C THR A 69 -43.27 0.38 -9.77
N LYS A 70 -42.43 -0.62 -10.10
CA LYS A 70 -42.79 -2.04 -10.13
C LYS A 70 -42.28 -2.73 -8.89
N GLU A 71 -43.18 -3.47 -8.24
CA GLU A 71 -42.79 -4.41 -7.17
C GLU A 71 -42.04 -5.59 -7.77
N MET A 72 -40.96 -6.04 -7.12
CA MET A 72 -40.19 -7.20 -7.50
C MET A 72 -39.66 -7.93 -6.25
N ASN A 73 -39.40 -9.22 -6.36
CA ASN A 73 -38.72 -9.94 -5.31
C ASN A 73 -37.20 -9.72 -5.39
N ALA A 74 -36.47 -10.09 -4.34
CA ALA A 74 -35.03 -9.82 -4.27
C ALA A 74 -34.21 -10.64 -5.30
N GLU A 75 -34.69 -11.79 -5.78
CA GLU A 75 -34.06 -12.56 -6.86
C GLU A 75 -34.21 -11.82 -8.20
N GLU A 76 -35.43 -11.39 -8.53
CA GLU A 76 -35.71 -10.57 -9.72
C GLU A 76 -34.96 -9.24 -9.68
N LEU A 77 -34.78 -8.65 -8.51
CA LEU A 77 -34.01 -7.41 -8.30
C LEU A 77 -32.54 -7.62 -8.66
N MET A 78 -31.93 -8.75 -8.25
CA MET A 78 -30.54 -9.06 -8.62
C MET A 78 -30.35 -9.19 -10.13
N GLU A 79 -31.32 -9.79 -10.83
CA GLU A 79 -31.27 -9.88 -12.28
C GLU A 79 -31.49 -8.52 -12.97
N TYR A 80 -32.44 -7.74 -12.46
CA TYR A 80 -32.77 -6.42 -12.99
C TYR A 80 -31.58 -5.46 -12.94
N TYR A 81 -30.86 -5.42 -11.81
CA TYR A 81 -29.71 -4.52 -11.62
C TYR A 81 -28.37 -5.10 -12.06
N ASP A 82 -28.30 -6.31 -12.62
CA ASP A 82 -27.04 -6.94 -13.03
C ASP A 82 -26.23 -6.08 -14.03
N LYS A 83 -26.92 -5.40 -14.94
CA LYS A 83 -26.29 -4.51 -15.94
C LYS A 83 -26.27 -3.03 -15.54
N ASP A 84 -26.80 -2.70 -14.36
CA ASP A 84 -26.80 -1.33 -13.89
C ASP A 84 -25.38 -0.91 -13.49
N LYS A 85 -24.93 0.24 -14.01
CA LYS A 85 -23.56 0.74 -13.79
C LYS A 85 -23.29 1.14 -12.34
N HIS A 86 -24.32 1.52 -11.59
CA HIS A 86 -24.20 1.99 -10.22
C HIS A 86 -24.42 0.88 -9.20
N LEU A 87 -25.53 0.16 -9.27
CA LEU A 87 -25.90 -0.88 -8.31
C LEU A 87 -25.29 -2.25 -8.63
N GLY A 88 -25.08 -2.59 -9.90
CA GLY A 88 -24.52 -3.87 -10.32
C GLY A 88 -23.19 -4.22 -9.64
N ARG A 89 -22.37 -3.20 -9.36
CA ARG A 89 -21.08 -3.37 -8.67
C ARG A 89 -21.20 -3.82 -7.20
N PHE A 90 -22.37 -3.74 -6.58
CA PHE A 90 -22.57 -4.12 -5.18
C PHE A 90 -23.30 -5.46 -5.02
N LEU A 91 -23.95 -5.97 -6.06
CA LEU A 91 -24.76 -7.17 -5.99
C LEU A 91 -24.00 -8.40 -5.50
N HIS A 92 -22.72 -8.49 -5.86
CA HIS A 92 -21.84 -9.60 -5.46
C HIS A 92 -21.69 -9.76 -3.94
N ILE A 93 -22.02 -8.72 -3.16
CA ILE A 93 -21.87 -8.75 -1.69
C ILE A 93 -22.82 -9.78 -1.04
N ILE A 94 -24.05 -9.92 -1.58
CA ILE A 94 -25.06 -10.83 -1.02
C ILE A 94 -25.63 -11.82 -2.03
N ARG A 95 -25.36 -11.67 -3.35
CA ARG A 95 -25.98 -12.46 -4.43
C ARG A 95 -25.91 -13.97 -4.19
N ASP A 96 -24.77 -14.47 -3.73
CA ASP A 96 -24.53 -15.90 -3.55
C ASP A 96 -24.90 -16.42 -2.16
N ALA A 97 -25.44 -15.53 -1.29
CA ALA A 97 -25.88 -15.91 0.04
C ALA A 97 -27.24 -16.65 -0.02
N PRO A 98 -27.47 -17.67 0.82
CA PRO A 98 -28.74 -18.41 0.85
C PRO A 98 -29.92 -17.58 1.38
N VAL A 99 -29.62 -16.54 2.17
CA VAL A 99 -30.58 -15.59 2.74
C VAL A 99 -30.05 -14.18 2.63
N TYR A 100 -30.94 -13.20 2.40
CA TYR A 100 -30.58 -11.80 2.30
C TYR A 100 -31.04 -11.01 3.52
N PRO A 101 -30.25 -10.05 4.00
CA PRO A 101 -30.67 -9.17 5.07
C PRO A 101 -31.76 -8.22 4.59
N VAL A 102 -32.76 -7.99 5.41
CA VAL A 102 -33.88 -7.10 5.11
C VAL A 102 -34.32 -6.34 6.37
N ILE A 103 -34.70 -5.09 6.20
CA ILE A 103 -35.29 -4.27 7.27
C ILE A 103 -36.73 -3.99 6.94
N TYR A 104 -37.62 -4.33 7.88
CA TYR A 104 -39.06 -4.10 7.82
C TYR A 104 -39.51 -3.02 8.81
N ASP A 105 -40.56 -2.32 8.46
CA ASP A 105 -41.34 -1.52 9.41
C ASP A 105 -42.37 -2.37 10.17
N ALA A 106 -43.15 -1.76 11.09
CA ALA A 106 -44.16 -2.44 11.85
C ALA A 106 -45.31 -3.04 11.00
N ASN A 107 -45.49 -2.55 9.78
CA ASN A 107 -46.49 -3.02 8.82
C ASN A 107 -45.94 -4.13 7.91
N LYS A 108 -44.72 -4.60 8.17
CA LYS A 108 -44.01 -5.57 7.32
C LYS A 108 -43.74 -5.05 5.88
N VAL A 109 -43.61 -3.74 5.71
CA VAL A 109 -43.16 -3.14 4.46
C VAL A 109 -41.63 -3.05 4.51
N VAL A 110 -40.97 -3.40 3.41
CA VAL A 110 -39.49 -3.41 3.33
C VAL A 110 -38.98 -1.98 3.29
N CYS A 111 -38.26 -1.55 4.31
CA CYS A 111 -37.54 -0.26 4.30
C CYS A 111 -36.30 -0.31 3.45
N SER A 112 -35.49 -1.37 3.60
CA SER A 112 -34.25 -1.56 2.84
C SER A 112 -33.88 -3.02 2.66
N LEU A 113 -33.09 -3.28 1.60
CA LEU A 113 -32.36 -4.52 1.33
C LEU A 113 -30.85 -4.20 1.43
N PRO A 114 -30.27 -4.16 2.64
CA PRO A 114 -28.86 -3.87 2.80
C PRO A 114 -27.97 -4.93 2.13
N PRO A 115 -26.82 -4.58 1.56
CA PRO A 115 -26.28 -3.25 1.36
C PRO A 115 -26.64 -2.64 -0.02
N ILE A 116 -27.69 -3.10 -0.65
CA ILE A 116 -27.98 -2.84 -2.08
C ILE A 116 -28.84 -1.58 -2.26
N ILE A 117 -30.10 -1.57 -1.73
CA ILE A 117 -31.07 -0.52 -2.08
C ILE A 117 -32.18 -0.39 -1.03
N ASN A 118 -32.72 0.84 -0.89
CA ASN A 118 -33.89 1.13 -0.06
C ASN A 118 -35.21 0.92 -0.83
N GLY A 119 -36.31 0.87 -0.11
CA GLY A 119 -37.66 0.92 -0.66
C GLY A 119 -38.06 2.34 -1.10
N GLU A 120 -38.90 2.43 -2.14
CA GLU A 120 -39.39 3.72 -2.66
C GLU A 120 -40.29 4.47 -1.65
N HIS A 121 -41.12 3.73 -0.89
CA HIS A 121 -42.13 4.34 0.01
C HIS A 121 -41.53 5.18 1.15
N SER A 122 -40.29 4.92 1.54
CA SER A 122 -39.57 5.63 2.61
C SER A 122 -38.48 6.59 2.09
N LYS A 123 -38.54 6.91 0.81
CA LYS A 123 -37.58 7.80 0.15
C LYS A 123 -37.57 9.17 0.82
N ILE A 124 -36.38 9.67 1.15
CA ILE A 124 -36.22 11.06 1.62
C ILE A 124 -36.36 12.02 0.43
N THR A 125 -37.00 13.16 0.70
CA THR A 125 -37.23 14.24 -0.26
C THR A 125 -36.86 15.58 0.37
N LEU A 126 -37.01 16.68 -0.37
CA LEU A 126 -36.79 18.03 0.15
C LEU A 126 -37.81 18.41 1.26
N ASP A 127 -38.99 17.78 1.26
CA ASP A 127 -40.06 18.01 2.23
C ASP A 127 -39.91 17.15 3.50
N THR A 128 -38.97 16.17 3.50
CA THR A 128 -38.70 15.33 4.66
C THR A 128 -38.19 16.15 5.82
N THR A 129 -38.82 16.00 6.99
CA THR A 129 -38.45 16.72 8.20
C THR A 129 -37.85 15.81 9.27
N ASN A 130 -38.23 14.52 9.29
CA ASN A 130 -37.75 13.56 10.25
C ASN A 130 -37.05 12.41 9.51
N VAL A 131 -35.76 12.27 9.74
CA VAL A 131 -34.93 11.25 9.03
C VAL A 131 -34.60 10.12 9.98
N PHE A 132 -35.03 8.90 9.65
CA PHE A 132 -34.54 7.69 10.28
C PHE A 132 -33.32 7.19 9.52
N ILE A 133 -32.23 6.99 10.23
CA ILE A 133 -30.99 6.44 9.72
C ILE A 133 -30.85 5.03 10.29
N GLU A 134 -30.72 4.06 9.40
CA GLU A 134 -30.35 2.69 9.75
C GLU A 134 -28.99 2.35 9.19
N ILE A 135 -28.20 1.60 9.95
CA ILE A 135 -26.86 1.22 9.54
C ILE A 135 -26.64 -0.26 9.84
N THR A 136 -26.29 -1.02 8.81
CA THR A 136 -25.93 -2.42 8.93
C THR A 136 -24.43 -2.59 8.67
N ALA A 137 -23.78 -3.52 9.37
CA ALA A 137 -22.35 -3.72 9.22
C ALA A 137 -21.91 -5.14 9.58
N THR A 138 -20.80 -5.55 9.01
CA THR A 138 -20.02 -6.74 9.37
C THR A 138 -18.87 -6.40 10.33
N ASP A 139 -18.58 -5.12 10.55
CA ASP A 139 -17.52 -4.59 11.43
C ASP A 139 -18.12 -3.62 12.46
N LEU A 140 -18.02 -3.95 13.76
CA LEU A 140 -18.57 -3.15 14.85
C LEU A 140 -17.89 -1.79 15.03
N THR A 141 -16.58 -1.73 14.80
CA THR A 141 -15.82 -0.48 14.92
C THR A 141 -16.25 0.50 13.83
N LYS A 142 -16.33 0.03 12.59
CA LYS A 142 -16.78 0.83 11.47
C LYS A 142 -18.24 1.22 11.58
N LEU A 143 -19.09 0.34 12.14
CA LEU A 143 -20.49 0.65 12.44
C LEU A 143 -20.60 1.91 13.31
N GLY A 144 -19.89 1.95 14.45
CA GLY A 144 -19.91 3.10 15.34
C GLY A 144 -19.39 4.38 14.68
N ILE A 145 -18.24 4.30 14.02
CA ILE A 145 -17.60 5.44 13.35
C ILE A 145 -18.53 6.05 12.27
N VAL A 146 -19.08 5.21 11.39
CA VAL A 146 -19.98 5.68 10.32
C VAL A 146 -21.26 6.28 10.89
N THR A 147 -21.83 5.65 11.95
CA THR A 147 -23.01 6.18 12.63
C THR A 147 -22.74 7.56 13.21
N ASP A 148 -21.64 7.70 13.98
CA ASP A 148 -21.28 8.96 14.63
C ASP A 148 -21.01 10.07 13.61
N MET A 149 -20.29 9.77 12.53
CA MET A 149 -20.03 10.74 11.46
C MET A 149 -21.32 11.20 10.77
N MET A 150 -22.21 10.25 10.42
CA MET A 150 -23.44 10.57 9.72
C MET A 150 -24.33 11.51 10.53
N VAL A 151 -24.54 11.20 11.82
CA VAL A 151 -25.43 11.98 12.67
C VAL A 151 -24.82 13.29 13.12
N THR A 152 -23.53 13.33 13.46
CA THR A 152 -22.89 14.56 13.95
C THR A 152 -22.80 15.62 12.88
N MET A 153 -22.56 15.25 11.62
CA MET A 153 -22.45 16.21 10.53
C MET A 153 -23.78 16.88 10.18
N PHE A 154 -24.91 16.20 10.34
CA PHE A 154 -26.21 16.73 9.96
C PHE A 154 -27.09 17.17 11.13
N SER A 155 -26.73 16.83 12.36
CA SER A 155 -27.49 17.28 13.55
C SER A 155 -27.55 18.80 13.70
N MET A 156 -26.63 19.57 13.12
CA MET A 156 -26.69 21.03 13.13
C MET A 156 -27.88 21.59 12.38
N TYR A 157 -28.51 20.85 11.50
CA TYR A 157 -29.66 21.26 10.69
C TYR A 157 -31.03 20.85 11.31
N CYS A 158 -31.00 20.15 12.45
CA CYS A 158 -32.20 19.82 13.20
C CYS A 158 -32.83 21.07 13.78
N THR A 159 -34.16 21.03 14.09
CA THR A 159 -34.87 22.13 14.74
C THR A 159 -34.20 22.53 16.05
N GLU A 160 -33.80 21.57 16.86
CA GLU A 160 -32.90 21.77 17.98
C GLU A 160 -31.47 21.37 17.52
N PRO A 161 -30.59 22.35 17.25
CA PRO A 161 -29.29 22.05 16.69
C PRO A 161 -28.45 21.13 17.57
N PHE A 162 -27.70 20.25 16.92
CA PHE A 162 -26.79 19.26 17.55
C PHE A 162 -27.49 18.24 18.46
N THR A 163 -28.78 17.95 18.19
CA THR A 163 -29.52 16.88 18.86
C THR A 163 -29.69 15.68 17.94
N VAL A 164 -29.61 14.50 18.52
CA VAL A 164 -29.81 13.19 17.86
C VAL A 164 -30.66 12.34 18.78
N GLU A 165 -31.79 11.83 18.27
CA GLU A 165 -32.62 10.90 19.01
C GLU A 165 -32.05 9.47 18.89
N PRO A 166 -31.70 8.81 20.01
CA PRO A 166 -31.14 7.46 19.97
C PRO A 166 -32.21 6.43 19.63
N VAL A 167 -31.76 5.34 18.98
CA VAL A 167 -32.59 4.17 18.69
C VAL A 167 -32.11 3.00 19.54
N LYS A 168 -33.04 2.37 20.24
CA LYS A 168 -32.76 1.16 21.02
C LYS A 168 -32.69 -0.06 20.11
N ILE A 169 -31.52 -0.67 20.03
CA ILE A 169 -31.29 -1.90 19.30
C ILE A 169 -31.44 -3.07 20.28
N VAL A 170 -32.43 -3.91 20.03
CA VAL A 170 -32.67 -5.15 20.80
C VAL A 170 -32.12 -6.30 20.00
N SER A 171 -31.14 -7.03 20.53
CA SER A 171 -30.54 -8.19 19.90
C SER A 171 -30.53 -9.35 20.86
N GLU A 172 -31.44 -10.30 20.61
CA GLU A 172 -31.59 -11.50 21.45
C GLU A 172 -30.49 -12.54 21.22
N HIS A 173 -29.96 -12.62 19.98
CA HIS A 173 -28.95 -13.59 19.59
C HIS A 173 -27.61 -13.50 20.36
N ASN A 174 -27.20 -12.28 20.73
CA ASN A 174 -25.92 -12.05 21.39
C ASN A 174 -26.09 -11.30 22.72
N ASN A 175 -27.31 -11.15 23.22
CA ASN A 175 -27.65 -10.38 24.43
C ASN A 175 -27.12 -8.94 24.44
N LEU A 176 -26.94 -8.33 23.27
CA LEU A 176 -26.44 -6.97 23.09
C LEU A 176 -27.59 -6.00 22.83
N THR A 177 -28.37 -5.70 23.89
CA THR A 177 -29.31 -4.58 23.82
C THR A 177 -28.56 -3.29 24.15
N ARG A 178 -28.67 -2.29 23.25
CA ARG A 178 -27.94 -1.02 23.37
C ARG A 178 -28.68 0.11 22.70
N ASP A 179 -28.43 1.34 23.16
CA ASP A 179 -28.86 2.55 22.47
C ASP A 179 -27.76 3.00 21.50
N THR A 180 -28.13 3.44 20.30
CA THR A 180 -27.24 3.97 19.26
C THR A 180 -27.79 5.29 18.71
N PRO A 181 -26.92 6.27 18.34
CA PRO A 181 -25.50 6.34 18.63
C PRO A 181 -25.22 6.61 20.11
N THR A 182 -24.02 6.27 20.59
CA THR A 182 -23.64 6.58 21.98
C THR A 182 -23.09 7.97 22.14
N LEU A 183 -22.43 8.51 21.15
CA LEU A 183 -21.79 9.84 21.08
C LEU A 183 -20.95 10.21 22.31
N ARG A 184 -20.46 9.21 23.05
CA ARG A 184 -19.62 9.42 24.24
C ARG A 184 -18.19 9.68 23.81
N PRO A 185 -17.53 10.74 24.35
CA PRO A 185 -16.10 10.93 24.13
C PRO A 185 -15.29 9.74 24.63
N ARG A 186 -14.26 9.36 23.89
CA ARG A 186 -13.24 8.41 24.37
C ARG A 186 -12.20 9.16 25.17
N VAL A 187 -11.77 8.62 26.32
CA VAL A 187 -10.70 9.21 27.14
C VAL A 187 -9.42 8.45 26.90
N THR A 188 -8.39 9.14 26.46
CA THR A 188 -7.06 8.59 26.17
C THR A 188 -6.01 9.33 27.03
N PRO A 189 -5.10 8.63 27.68
CA PRO A 189 -3.99 9.28 28.39
C PRO A 189 -2.96 9.81 27.39
N ALA A 190 -2.34 10.94 27.71
CA ALA A 190 -1.23 11.52 26.97
C ALA A 190 -0.17 12.04 27.96
N GLU A 191 1.08 11.63 27.78
CA GLU A 191 2.20 12.04 28.63
C GLU A 191 2.66 13.46 28.31
N VAL A 192 2.72 14.33 29.31
CA VAL A 192 3.18 15.72 29.18
C VAL A 192 4.59 15.79 28.60
N ASP A 193 5.49 14.97 29.11
CA ASP A 193 6.88 14.91 28.63
C ASP A 193 6.96 14.44 27.17
N TYR A 194 6.14 13.46 26.78
CA TYR A 194 6.08 12.99 25.40
C TYR A 194 5.62 14.12 24.47
N LEU A 195 4.53 14.81 24.82
CA LEU A 195 3.98 15.91 24.03
C LEU A 195 5.01 17.05 23.86
N ASN A 196 5.69 17.44 24.95
CA ASN A 196 6.72 18.47 24.90
C ASN A 196 7.96 18.03 24.14
N ASN A 197 8.50 16.85 24.39
CA ASN A 197 9.74 16.37 23.78
C ASN A 197 9.59 16.18 22.25
N CYS A 198 8.46 15.62 21.80
CA CYS A 198 8.24 15.41 20.37
C CYS A 198 8.02 16.70 19.59
N THR A 199 7.43 17.72 20.22
CA THR A 199 7.17 19.02 19.58
C THR A 199 8.28 20.04 19.81
N GLY A 200 9.19 19.78 20.76
CA GLY A 200 10.22 20.71 21.19
C GLY A 200 9.69 21.86 22.07
N LEU A 201 8.48 21.71 22.60
CA LEU A 201 7.84 22.69 23.47
C LEU A 201 8.24 22.45 24.93
N GLU A 202 8.09 23.50 25.73
CA GLU A 202 8.26 23.48 27.20
C GLU A 202 6.99 24.06 27.83
N LYS A 203 5.86 23.34 27.71
CA LYS A 203 4.54 23.81 28.16
C LYS A 203 4.10 23.08 29.43
N THR A 204 3.42 23.84 30.32
CA THR A 204 2.79 23.24 31.50
C THR A 204 1.57 22.40 31.08
N PRO A 205 1.12 21.45 31.92
CA PRO A 205 -0.09 20.68 31.67
C PRO A 205 -1.31 21.54 31.32
N GLU A 206 -1.50 22.68 32.01
CA GLU A 206 -2.62 23.61 31.81
C GLU A 206 -2.52 24.31 30.45
N GLU A 207 -1.31 24.73 30.04
CA GLU A 207 -1.08 25.32 28.73
C GLU A 207 -1.36 24.32 27.59
N LEU A 208 -0.92 23.05 27.76
CA LEU A 208 -1.22 21.98 26.82
C LEU A 208 -2.73 21.73 26.71
N CYS A 209 -3.43 21.65 27.83
CA CYS A 209 -4.89 21.53 27.84
C CYS A 209 -5.59 22.68 27.09
N LYS A 210 -5.10 23.91 27.28
CA LYS A 210 -5.62 25.09 26.56
C LYS A 210 -5.36 25.02 25.05
N LEU A 211 -4.20 24.54 24.63
CA LEU A 211 -3.89 24.32 23.22
C LEU A 211 -4.78 23.23 22.62
N LEU A 212 -4.89 22.08 23.29
CA LEU A 212 -5.71 20.95 22.82
C LEU A 212 -7.21 21.31 22.72
N SER A 213 -7.71 22.23 23.55
CA SER A 213 -9.10 22.69 23.45
C SER A 213 -9.42 23.35 22.10
N ARG A 214 -8.43 23.93 21.41
CA ARG A 214 -8.58 24.48 20.06
C ARG A 214 -8.80 23.41 18.99
N MET A 215 -8.44 22.16 19.30
CA MET A 215 -8.66 20.98 18.44
C MET A 215 -9.90 20.17 18.86
N ALA A 216 -10.83 20.83 19.58
CA ALA A 216 -12.07 20.26 20.12
C ALA A 216 -11.87 19.14 21.16
N TYR A 217 -10.69 18.99 21.73
CA TYR A 217 -10.49 18.10 22.88
C TYR A 217 -10.93 18.74 24.17
N ARG A 218 -11.36 17.91 25.11
CA ARG A 218 -11.51 18.28 26.52
C ARG A 218 -10.42 17.57 27.30
N ALA A 219 -9.31 18.27 27.55
CA ALA A 219 -8.17 17.73 28.27
C ALA A 219 -8.10 18.32 29.68
N ARG A 220 -7.64 17.50 30.64
CA ARG A 220 -7.33 17.92 32.00
C ARG A 220 -6.11 17.17 32.53
N PRO A 221 -5.33 17.76 33.43
CA PRO A 221 -4.32 16.99 34.17
C PRO A 221 -4.96 15.82 34.91
N SER A 222 -4.29 14.70 34.98
CA SER A 222 -4.77 13.54 35.72
C SER A 222 -4.62 13.76 37.25
N ASP A 223 -5.67 13.41 37.97
CA ASP A 223 -5.63 13.44 39.44
C ASP A 223 -4.71 12.37 40.03
N LYS A 224 -4.30 11.37 39.25
CA LYS A 224 -3.53 10.21 39.70
C LYS A 224 -2.04 10.29 39.39
N GLU A 225 -1.69 10.88 38.24
CA GLU A 225 -0.32 10.91 37.74
C GLU A 225 0.01 12.28 37.16
N ALA A 226 1.01 12.96 37.76
CA ALA A 226 1.36 14.35 37.44
C ALA A 226 1.82 14.56 35.98
N ASN A 227 2.36 13.52 35.34
CA ASN A 227 2.84 13.58 33.94
C ASN A 227 1.79 13.15 32.92
N ILE A 228 0.55 12.92 33.32
CA ILE A 228 -0.51 12.44 32.43
C ILE A 228 -1.62 13.49 32.27
N LEU A 229 -2.03 13.71 31.02
CA LEU A 229 -3.26 14.38 30.68
C LEU A 229 -4.35 13.34 30.35
N GLU A 230 -5.53 13.50 30.90
CA GLU A 230 -6.74 12.79 30.47
C GLU A 230 -7.39 13.59 29.36
N VAL A 231 -7.31 13.06 28.12
CA VAL A 231 -7.81 13.76 26.92
C VAL A 231 -9.08 13.08 26.43
N ALA A 232 -10.22 13.77 26.56
CA ALA A 232 -11.51 13.34 26.04
C ALA A 232 -11.62 13.72 24.54
N ILE A 233 -11.62 12.70 23.70
CA ILE A 233 -11.64 12.76 22.24
C ILE A 233 -13.10 12.75 21.79
N PRO A 234 -13.56 13.74 21.01
CA PRO A 234 -14.95 13.77 20.52
C PRO A 234 -15.24 12.61 19.55
N PRO A 235 -16.49 12.16 19.44
CA PRO A 235 -16.88 11.06 18.56
C PRO A 235 -16.59 11.34 17.08
N THR A 236 -16.47 12.60 16.69
CA THR A 236 -16.11 13.04 15.34
C THR A 236 -14.65 12.76 14.96
N ARG A 237 -13.78 12.43 15.92
CA ARG A 237 -12.34 12.15 15.72
C ARG A 237 -12.05 10.67 15.97
N ALA A 238 -12.49 9.84 15.03
CA ALA A 238 -12.22 8.40 15.05
C ALA A 238 -10.76 8.03 14.71
N ASP A 239 -10.02 8.97 14.14
CA ASP A 239 -8.62 8.88 13.75
C ASP A 239 -7.64 8.90 14.93
N ILE A 240 -8.02 9.48 16.06
CA ILE A 240 -7.15 9.61 17.23
C ILE A 240 -7.16 8.31 18.03
N LEU A 241 -6.08 7.53 17.94
CA LEU A 241 -5.97 6.21 18.56
C LEU A 241 -4.88 6.14 19.66
N HIS A 242 -3.88 7.01 19.57
CA HIS A 242 -2.71 7.01 20.43
C HIS A 242 -2.29 8.44 20.79
N GLN A 243 -1.45 8.60 21.81
CA GLN A 243 -0.93 9.92 22.18
C GLN A 243 -0.12 10.62 21.08
N CYS A 244 0.40 9.88 20.10
CA CYS A 244 1.08 10.48 18.95
C CYS A 244 0.13 11.30 18.07
N ASP A 245 -1.13 10.89 17.95
CA ASP A 245 -2.15 11.63 17.19
C ASP A 245 -2.51 12.92 17.92
N ILE A 246 -2.55 12.88 19.28
CA ILE A 246 -2.76 14.06 20.13
C ILE A 246 -1.57 15.01 20.01
N MET A 247 -0.34 14.49 19.94
CA MET A 247 0.88 15.26 19.73
C MET A 247 0.88 15.97 18.38
N GLU A 248 0.45 15.28 17.32
CA GLU A 248 0.31 15.87 15.99
C GLU A 248 -0.68 17.03 16.00
N ASP A 249 -1.87 16.86 16.59
CA ASP A 249 -2.86 17.92 16.74
C ASP A 249 -2.36 19.09 17.60
N LEU A 250 -1.57 18.81 18.63
CA LEU A 250 -0.89 19.84 19.42
C LEU A 250 0.05 20.68 18.54
N ALA A 251 0.87 20.02 17.72
CA ALA A 251 1.77 20.70 16.79
C ALA A 251 0.99 21.53 15.75
N VAL A 252 -0.12 20.99 15.23
CA VAL A 252 -1.01 21.71 14.30
C VAL A 252 -1.58 22.97 14.94
N CYS A 253 -2.14 22.85 16.16
CA CYS A 253 -2.77 24.01 16.82
C CYS A 253 -1.77 25.06 17.33
N TYR A 254 -0.56 24.64 17.68
CA TYR A 254 0.54 25.57 18.00
C TYR A 254 1.05 26.28 16.75
N GLY A 255 1.05 25.58 15.63
CA GLY A 255 1.52 26.02 14.32
C GLY A 255 2.92 25.49 14.01
N PHE A 256 3.05 24.66 12.99
CA PHE A 256 4.34 24.07 12.59
C PHE A 256 5.45 25.08 12.34
N ASN A 257 5.11 26.27 11.83
CA ASN A 257 6.09 27.34 11.60
C ASN A 257 6.62 27.98 12.90
N ASN A 258 5.90 27.80 14.00
CA ASN A 258 6.25 28.35 15.31
C ASN A 258 7.00 27.34 16.20
N LEU A 259 7.09 26.07 15.76
CA LEU A 259 7.80 25.05 16.53
C LEU A 259 9.30 25.40 16.62
N PRO A 260 9.93 25.17 17.79
CA PRO A 260 11.36 25.42 17.97
C PRO A 260 12.21 24.60 17.01
N ARG A 261 13.15 25.24 16.34
CA ARG A 261 14.15 24.57 15.50
C ARG A 261 15.47 24.54 16.22
N THR A 262 15.79 23.43 16.84
CA THR A 262 17.04 23.23 17.57
C THR A 262 17.99 22.33 16.78
N LYS A 263 19.29 22.58 16.95
CA LYS A 263 20.31 21.64 16.49
C LYS A 263 20.53 20.58 17.57
N PRO A 264 20.77 19.31 17.19
CA PRO A 264 21.15 18.28 18.16
C PRO A 264 22.36 18.73 19.00
N ASN A 265 22.36 18.48 20.28
CA ASN A 265 23.48 18.80 21.18
C ASN A 265 24.79 18.11 20.77
N ARG A 266 24.68 16.99 20.04
CA ARG A 266 25.81 16.29 19.43
C ARG A 266 25.67 16.37 17.92
N SER A 267 26.62 17.03 17.28
CA SER A 267 26.67 17.17 15.82
C SER A 267 27.21 15.93 15.09
N ALA A 268 27.79 14.99 15.84
CA ALA A 268 28.31 13.77 15.26
C ALA A 268 27.20 12.80 14.90
N THR A 269 27.00 12.59 13.61
CA THR A 269 26.12 11.50 13.14
C THR A 269 26.78 10.17 13.46
N VAL A 270 26.08 9.32 14.18
CA VAL A 270 26.55 8.00 14.58
C VAL A 270 26.38 6.96 13.47
N GLY A 271 25.60 7.28 12.47
CA GLY A 271 25.33 6.39 11.34
C GLY A 271 26.52 6.24 10.40
N GLY A 272 26.89 5.01 10.09
CA GLY A 272 27.78 4.67 8.98
C GLY A 272 26.98 4.06 7.82
N PRO A 273 27.50 4.09 6.60
CA PRO A 273 26.89 3.38 5.49
C PRO A 273 26.89 1.87 5.77
N LEU A 274 25.86 1.18 5.33
CA LEU A 274 25.86 -0.28 5.32
C LEU A 274 27.09 -0.78 4.53
N PRO A 275 27.83 -1.78 5.02
CA PRO A 275 29.04 -2.27 4.34
C PRO A 275 28.83 -2.58 2.88
N ILE A 276 27.69 -3.20 2.52
CA ILE A 276 27.34 -3.50 1.12
C ILE A 276 27.19 -2.25 0.25
N ASN A 277 26.65 -1.15 0.81
CA ASN A 277 26.53 0.11 0.09
C ASN A 277 27.91 0.72 -0.14
N LYS A 278 28.77 0.73 0.92
CA LYS A 278 30.13 1.22 0.80
C LYS A 278 30.94 0.43 -0.24
N LEU A 279 30.79 -0.91 -0.26
CA LEU A 279 31.41 -1.77 -1.26
C LEU A 279 30.93 -1.39 -2.68
N GLY A 280 29.61 -1.23 -2.85
CA GLY A 280 29.03 -0.80 -4.13
C GLY A 280 29.60 0.56 -4.59
N ASP A 281 29.73 1.53 -3.69
CA ASP A 281 30.27 2.86 -4.01
C ASP A 281 31.75 2.80 -4.42
N ILE A 282 32.55 1.95 -3.75
CA ILE A 282 33.96 1.75 -4.11
C ILE A 282 34.07 1.14 -5.51
N VAL A 283 33.31 0.06 -5.79
CA VAL A 283 33.30 -0.59 -7.11
C VAL A 283 32.85 0.37 -8.21
N ARG A 284 31.87 1.19 -7.94
CA ARG A 284 31.34 2.24 -8.84
C ARG A 284 32.41 3.24 -9.24
N ILE A 285 33.14 3.75 -8.25
CA ILE A 285 34.23 4.70 -8.48
C ILE A 285 35.35 4.03 -9.29
N GLU A 286 35.75 2.81 -8.96
CA GLU A 286 36.81 2.11 -9.67
C GLU A 286 36.47 1.81 -11.13
N ALA A 287 35.22 1.41 -11.41
CA ALA A 287 34.76 1.19 -12.78
C ALA A 287 34.73 2.50 -13.58
N ALA A 288 34.25 3.58 -12.99
CA ALA A 288 34.26 4.92 -13.61
C ALA A 288 35.67 5.41 -13.90
N MET A 289 36.61 5.23 -12.97
CA MET A 289 38.02 5.60 -13.13
C MET A 289 38.76 4.70 -14.16
N ALA A 290 38.21 3.52 -14.46
CA ALA A 290 38.67 2.68 -15.57
C ALA A 290 38.13 3.12 -16.95
N GLY A 291 37.36 4.21 -17.00
CA GLY A 291 36.80 4.78 -18.24
C GLY A 291 35.51 4.08 -18.70
N TRP A 292 34.73 3.55 -17.76
CA TRP A 292 33.39 3.01 -18.00
C TRP A 292 32.33 4.01 -17.55
N SER A 293 31.19 4.02 -18.23
CA SER A 293 30.05 4.90 -17.91
C SER A 293 29.01 4.14 -17.08
N GLU A 294 28.63 4.69 -15.93
CA GLU A 294 27.53 4.12 -15.14
C GLU A 294 26.19 4.37 -15.82
N VAL A 295 25.34 3.35 -15.81
CA VAL A 295 23.96 3.43 -16.28
C VAL A 295 23.01 2.91 -15.22
N MET A 296 21.76 3.37 -15.27
CA MET A 296 20.71 3.00 -14.30
C MET A 296 19.44 2.52 -15.02
N PRO A 297 19.46 1.31 -15.60
CA PRO A 297 18.29 0.69 -16.17
C PRO A 297 17.19 0.44 -15.15
N LEU A 298 15.96 0.21 -15.63
CA LEU A 298 14.81 -0.09 -14.77
C LEU A 298 14.97 -1.45 -14.06
N ILE A 299 14.45 -1.52 -12.85
CA ILE A 299 14.44 -2.77 -12.05
C ILE A 299 13.43 -3.77 -12.62
N LEU A 300 12.35 -3.29 -13.24
CA LEU A 300 11.35 -4.13 -13.89
C LEU A 300 11.71 -4.38 -15.34
N CYS A 301 11.50 -5.61 -15.78
CA CYS A 301 11.70 -6.03 -17.16
C CYS A 301 10.63 -7.03 -17.60
N SER A 302 10.61 -7.38 -18.87
CA SER A 302 9.75 -8.46 -19.34
C SER A 302 10.28 -9.81 -18.87
N HIS A 303 9.38 -10.79 -18.80
CA HIS A 303 9.77 -12.16 -18.49
C HIS A 303 10.77 -12.72 -19.50
N ASP A 304 10.54 -12.43 -20.78
CA ASP A 304 11.39 -12.94 -21.86
C ASP A 304 12.79 -12.33 -21.84
N GLU A 305 12.92 -11.03 -21.56
CA GLU A 305 14.22 -10.37 -21.38
C GLU A 305 15.03 -10.99 -20.25
N ASN A 306 14.36 -11.40 -19.17
CA ASN A 306 15.02 -11.97 -17.99
C ASN A 306 15.46 -13.44 -18.20
N PHE A 307 14.82 -14.17 -19.11
CA PHE A 307 15.05 -15.60 -19.34
C PHE A 307 15.30 -15.96 -20.81
N ALA A 308 14.26 -16.07 -21.62
CA ALA A 308 14.33 -16.62 -22.96
C ALA A 308 15.29 -15.85 -23.89
N TRP A 309 15.36 -14.52 -23.75
CA TRP A 309 16.28 -13.71 -24.56
C TRP A 309 17.74 -13.86 -24.14
N LEU A 310 17.99 -14.27 -22.91
CA LEU A 310 19.32 -14.66 -22.42
C LEU A 310 19.63 -16.15 -22.63
N ASN A 311 18.82 -16.90 -23.39
CA ASN A 311 18.88 -18.34 -23.52
C ASN A 311 18.74 -19.09 -22.17
N ARG A 312 18.13 -18.48 -21.17
CA ARG A 312 17.88 -19.05 -19.84
C ARG A 312 16.44 -19.58 -19.75
N LYS A 313 16.24 -20.59 -18.90
CA LYS A 313 14.92 -21.14 -18.61
C LYS A 313 14.43 -20.63 -17.25
N ASP A 314 13.15 -20.25 -17.17
CA ASP A 314 12.50 -19.97 -15.89
C ASP A 314 12.26 -21.28 -15.14
N ASP A 315 12.76 -21.40 -13.93
CA ASP A 315 12.52 -22.53 -13.03
C ASP A 315 11.17 -22.43 -12.29
N GLY A 316 10.43 -21.33 -12.49
CA GLY A 316 9.16 -21.01 -11.84
C GLY A 316 9.28 -20.62 -10.35
N LYS A 317 10.49 -20.65 -9.77
CA LYS A 317 10.74 -20.47 -8.33
C LYS A 317 11.59 -19.26 -8.00
N THR A 318 12.46 -18.83 -8.91
CA THR A 318 13.49 -17.83 -8.62
C THR A 318 12.99 -16.39 -8.78
N VAL A 319 12.16 -16.10 -9.78
CA VAL A 319 11.80 -14.74 -10.14
C VAL A 319 10.56 -14.23 -9.39
N VAL A 320 10.59 -12.96 -9.00
CA VAL A 320 9.44 -12.25 -8.45
C VAL A 320 8.59 -11.67 -9.58
N LYS A 321 7.33 -12.10 -9.69
CA LYS A 321 6.36 -11.68 -10.72
C LYS A 321 5.40 -10.65 -10.14
N LEU A 322 5.08 -9.60 -10.91
CA LEU A 322 4.07 -8.61 -10.54
C LEU A 322 2.67 -9.19 -10.80
N ALA A 323 1.74 -8.96 -9.87
CA ALA A 323 0.36 -9.42 -10.01
C ALA A 323 -0.41 -8.68 -11.11
N ASN A 324 -0.16 -7.36 -11.25
CA ASN A 324 -0.84 -6.49 -12.22
C ASN A 324 0.18 -5.61 -12.95
N PRO A 325 0.99 -6.16 -13.87
CA PRO A 325 1.91 -5.36 -14.64
C PRO A 325 1.14 -4.44 -15.59
N LYS A 326 1.55 -3.17 -15.67
CA LYS A 326 0.92 -2.20 -16.59
C LYS A 326 1.12 -2.56 -18.05
N THR A 327 2.27 -3.13 -18.38
CA THR A 327 2.64 -3.60 -19.72
C THR A 327 3.45 -4.89 -19.60
N LEU A 328 3.60 -5.60 -20.71
CA LEU A 328 4.45 -6.80 -20.79
C LEU A 328 5.92 -6.51 -20.48
N GLU A 329 6.38 -5.28 -20.66
CA GLU A 329 7.74 -4.85 -20.36
C GLU A 329 8.07 -4.77 -18.86
N TYR A 330 7.06 -4.83 -17.98
CA TYR A 330 7.22 -4.66 -16.52
C TYR A 330 6.65 -5.85 -15.74
N GLN A 331 6.79 -7.06 -16.26
CA GLN A 331 6.17 -8.26 -15.67
C GLN A 331 6.89 -8.81 -14.44
N VAL A 332 8.22 -8.65 -14.39
CA VAL A 332 9.05 -9.26 -13.36
C VAL A 332 10.07 -8.27 -12.80
N ALA A 333 10.46 -8.49 -11.54
CA ALA A 333 11.66 -7.87 -11.00
C ALA A 333 12.89 -8.62 -11.56
N ARG A 334 13.87 -7.88 -12.07
CA ARG A 334 15.07 -8.45 -12.69
C ARG A 334 15.83 -9.36 -11.73
N SER A 335 16.25 -10.53 -12.20
CA SER A 335 17.18 -11.44 -11.53
C SER A 335 18.60 -11.34 -12.06
N SER A 336 18.85 -10.48 -13.06
CA SER A 336 20.17 -10.19 -13.64
C SER A 336 20.23 -8.73 -14.10
N LEU A 337 21.41 -8.12 -14.10
CA LEU A 337 21.64 -6.79 -14.64
C LEU A 337 21.84 -6.78 -16.16
N LEU A 338 22.11 -7.95 -16.78
CA LEU A 338 22.41 -8.08 -18.20
C LEU A 338 21.30 -7.51 -19.12
N PRO A 339 20.01 -7.80 -18.94
CA PRO A 339 18.97 -7.26 -19.81
C PRO A 339 18.98 -5.73 -19.89
N GLY A 340 19.16 -5.08 -18.74
CA GLY A 340 19.22 -3.62 -18.65
C GLY A 340 20.41 -3.03 -19.41
N LEU A 341 21.60 -3.63 -19.26
CA LEU A 341 22.81 -3.20 -19.97
C LEU A 341 22.68 -3.39 -21.48
N ILE A 342 22.16 -4.55 -21.91
CA ILE A 342 21.99 -4.86 -23.35
C ILE A 342 20.97 -3.90 -23.98
N LYS A 343 19.84 -3.64 -23.33
CA LYS A 343 18.86 -2.65 -23.78
C LYS A 343 19.45 -1.24 -23.86
N THR A 344 20.27 -0.86 -22.89
CA THR A 344 20.94 0.44 -22.91
C THR A 344 21.87 0.57 -24.11
N ILE A 345 22.62 -0.46 -24.44
CA ILE A 345 23.47 -0.46 -25.66
C ILE A 345 22.61 -0.34 -26.92
N LYS A 346 21.51 -1.10 -27.01
CA LYS A 346 20.57 -1.03 -28.13
C LYS A 346 20.06 0.39 -28.37
N GLU A 347 19.59 1.06 -27.31
CA GLU A 347 19.04 2.42 -27.42
C GLU A 347 20.12 3.47 -27.71
N ASN A 348 21.39 3.16 -27.45
CA ASN A 348 22.53 4.02 -27.69
C ASN A 348 23.39 3.64 -28.90
N LYS A 349 22.84 2.90 -29.85
CA LYS A 349 23.54 2.44 -31.08
C LYS A 349 24.10 3.54 -31.96
N GLY A 350 23.68 4.79 -31.80
CA GLY A 350 24.20 5.95 -32.51
C GLY A 350 25.53 6.49 -31.94
N HIS A 351 25.99 6.01 -30.78
CA HIS A 351 27.27 6.40 -30.21
C HIS A 351 28.44 5.70 -30.87
N SER A 352 29.62 6.34 -30.81
CA SER A 352 30.86 5.77 -31.33
C SER A 352 31.29 4.53 -30.54
N LEU A 353 31.81 3.55 -31.24
CA LEU A 353 32.39 2.34 -30.60
C LEU A 353 33.85 2.61 -30.18
N PRO A 354 34.33 1.99 -29.09
CA PRO A 354 33.60 1.05 -28.24
C PRO A 354 32.68 1.72 -27.23
N ILE A 355 31.51 1.11 -26.94
CA ILE A 355 30.66 1.48 -25.82
C ILE A 355 31.08 0.67 -24.59
N LYS A 356 31.32 1.35 -23.47
CA LYS A 356 31.70 0.77 -22.18
C LYS A 356 30.74 1.25 -21.13
N ILE A 357 29.87 0.39 -20.65
CA ILE A 357 28.87 0.73 -19.62
C ILE A 357 28.89 -0.27 -18.48
N PHE A 358 28.51 0.19 -17.30
CA PHE A 358 28.37 -0.67 -16.12
C PHE A 358 27.20 -0.24 -15.23
N GLU A 359 26.79 -1.13 -14.35
CA GLU A 359 25.79 -0.89 -13.32
C GLU A 359 26.18 -1.60 -12.03
N VAL A 360 25.96 -0.93 -10.88
CA VAL A 360 26.05 -1.52 -9.54
C VAL A 360 24.69 -1.36 -8.90
N ALA A 361 23.92 -2.44 -8.81
CA ALA A 361 22.56 -2.38 -8.31
C ALA A 361 22.06 -3.74 -7.80
N ASP A 362 20.89 -3.71 -7.18
CA ASP A 362 20.26 -4.91 -6.69
C ASP A 362 19.49 -5.64 -7.78
N VAL A 363 19.54 -6.97 -7.70
CA VAL A 363 18.62 -7.91 -8.34
C VAL A 363 17.75 -8.57 -7.29
N VAL A 364 16.61 -9.13 -7.67
CA VAL A 364 15.61 -9.63 -6.73
C VAL A 364 15.31 -11.10 -6.99
N PHE A 365 15.37 -11.89 -5.93
CA PHE A 365 15.05 -13.31 -5.93
C PHE A 365 13.90 -13.64 -4.98
N LYS A 366 13.09 -14.62 -5.33
CA LYS A 366 12.18 -15.25 -4.37
C LYS A 366 12.97 -15.94 -3.28
N ASP A 367 12.51 -15.81 -2.05
CA ASP A 367 13.11 -16.47 -0.89
C ASP A 367 12.00 -16.77 0.14
N ASP A 368 11.58 -18.02 0.18
CA ASP A 368 10.50 -18.45 1.06
C ASP A 368 10.88 -18.42 2.55
N ALA A 369 12.17 -18.39 2.87
CA ALA A 369 12.66 -18.26 4.24
C ALA A 369 12.63 -16.79 4.74
N ALA A 370 12.69 -15.82 3.84
CA ALA A 370 12.63 -14.41 4.19
C ALA A 370 11.20 -13.99 4.61
N GLU A 371 11.09 -13.06 5.55
CA GLU A 371 9.82 -12.50 6.00
C GLU A 371 8.96 -12.00 4.85
N ARG A 372 9.55 -11.28 3.89
CA ARG A 372 8.89 -10.70 2.72
C ARG A 372 8.84 -11.63 1.51
N LYS A 373 9.23 -12.91 1.68
CA LYS A 373 9.27 -13.93 0.62
C LYS A 373 10.12 -13.53 -0.59
N ALA A 374 11.05 -12.60 -0.40
CA ALA A 374 12.00 -12.13 -1.39
C ALA A 374 13.26 -11.59 -0.71
N ARG A 375 14.39 -11.65 -1.42
CA ARG A 375 15.67 -11.06 -1.02
C ARG A 375 16.30 -10.30 -2.17
N ASN A 376 17.08 -9.28 -1.84
CA ASN A 376 17.90 -8.56 -2.79
C ASN A 376 19.33 -9.05 -2.72
N GLU A 377 19.98 -9.11 -3.87
CA GLU A 377 21.43 -9.31 -3.96
C GLU A 377 22.06 -8.14 -4.71
N ARG A 378 23.16 -7.59 -4.19
CA ARG A 378 23.91 -6.55 -4.86
C ARG A 378 24.83 -7.16 -5.91
N HIS A 379 24.64 -6.77 -7.17
CA HIS A 379 25.45 -7.18 -8.29
C HIS A 379 26.21 -6.00 -8.90
N PHE A 380 27.35 -6.28 -9.47
CA PHE A 380 28.04 -5.44 -10.45
C PHE A 380 27.92 -6.12 -11.81
N ALA A 381 27.61 -5.35 -12.84
CA ALA A 381 27.71 -5.85 -14.21
C ALA A 381 28.29 -4.78 -15.13
N ALA A 382 29.05 -5.20 -16.11
CA ALA A 382 29.60 -4.31 -17.12
C ALA A 382 29.49 -4.95 -18.50
N ALA A 383 29.30 -4.13 -19.52
CA ALA A 383 29.20 -4.54 -20.91
C ALA A 383 30.10 -3.68 -21.81
N TRP A 384 30.93 -4.33 -22.59
CA TRP A 384 31.74 -3.74 -23.62
C TRP A 384 31.20 -4.12 -24.99
N CYS A 385 30.96 -3.15 -25.86
CA CYS A 385 30.47 -3.36 -27.21
C CYS A 385 31.42 -2.73 -28.21
N GLY A 386 31.96 -3.52 -29.13
CA GLY A 386 32.95 -3.04 -30.11
C GLY A 386 33.07 -3.90 -31.35
N LYS A 387 34.00 -3.53 -32.25
CA LYS A 387 34.27 -4.22 -33.52
C LYS A 387 35.27 -5.38 -33.40
N ALA A 388 35.94 -5.51 -32.26
CA ALA A 388 36.92 -6.55 -31.97
C ALA A 388 36.56 -7.30 -30.69
N SER A 389 37.31 -8.34 -30.35
CA SER A 389 37.17 -9.00 -29.05
C SER A 389 37.44 -8.03 -27.91
N GLY A 390 36.56 -8.02 -26.89
CA GLY A 390 36.69 -7.20 -25.68
C GLY A 390 37.20 -7.98 -24.47
N PHE A 391 37.69 -9.20 -24.64
CA PHE A 391 38.10 -10.07 -23.53
C PHE A 391 39.10 -9.37 -22.60
N GLU A 392 40.18 -8.84 -23.16
CA GLU A 392 41.26 -8.17 -22.40
C GLU A 392 40.75 -6.95 -21.64
N VAL A 393 39.78 -6.21 -22.23
CA VAL A 393 39.20 -5.01 -21.62
C VAL A 393 38.33 -5.37 -20.44
N VAL A 394 37.48 -6.40 -20.56
CA VAL A 394 36.56 -6.83 -19.50
C VAL A 394 37.31 -7.60 -18.41
N HIS A 395 38.29 -8.47 -18.79
CA HIS A 395 39.16 -9.15 -17.82
C HIS A 395 40.00 -8.13 -17.04
N GLY A 396 40.56 -7.11 -17.71
CA GLY A 396 41.30 -6.05 -17.04
C GLY A 396 40.45 -5.22 -16.09
N LEU A 397 39.14 -5.07 -16.35
CA LEU A 397 38.21 -4.45 -15.39
C LEU A 397 37.99 -5.36 -14.16
N LEU A 398 37.85 -6.69 -14.37
CA LEU A 398 37.78 -7.66 -13.29
C LEU A 398 39.04 -7.59 -12.42
N ASP A 399 40.23 -7.65 -13.02
CA ASP A 399 41.51 -7.58 -12.32
C ASP A 399 41.63 -6.31 -11.49
N ARG A 400 41.21 -5.17 -12.03
CA ARG A 400 41.22 -3.90 -11.34
C ARG A 400 40.33 -3.88 -10.12
N ILE A 401 39.10 -4.38 -10.25
CA ILE A 401 38.14 -4.48 -9.13
C ILE A 401 38.68 -5.41 -8.04
N MET A 402 39.18 -6.59 -8.44
CA MET A 402 39.73 -7.58 -7.49
C MET A 402 41.00 -7.06 -6.80
N LEU A 403 41.87 -6.34 -7.51
CA LEU A 403 43.06 -5.72 -6.94
C LEU A 403 42.68 -4.66 -5.90
N MET A 404 41.69 -3.81 -6.20
CA MET A 404 41.17 -2.82 -5.28
C MET A 404 40.59 -3.49 -4.03
N LEU A 405 39.92 -4.63 -4.17
CA LEU A 405 39.43 -5.47 -3.06
C LEU A 405 40.55 -6.29 -2.38
N ARG A 406 41.81 -6.05 -2.75
CA ARG A 406 43.00 -6.76 -2.23
C ARG A 406 42.96 -8.28 -2.43
N THR A 407 42.28 -8.77 -3.47
CA THR A 407 42.14 -10.15 -3.84
C THR A 407 43.03 -10.43 -5.01
N LYS A 408 44.05 -11.29 -4.84
CA LYS A 408 45.05 -11.60 -5.88
C LYS A 408 44.53 -12.64 -6.85
N PHE A 409 44.94 -12.56 -8.12
CA PHE A 409 44.72 -13.60 -9.09
C PHE A 409 45.61 -14.82 -8.77
N LEU A 410 45.03 -16.02 -8.79
CA LEU A 410 45.70 -17.27 -8.53
C LEU A 410 45.95 -17.98 -9.85
N VAL A 411 47.23 -18.13 -10.20
CA VAL A 411 47.68 -18.93 -11.35
C VAL A 411 47.77 -20.41 -10.96
N ASP A 412 48.09 -20.68 -9.70
CA ASP A 412 48.19 -22.02 -9.11
C ASP A 412 47.38 -22.06 -7.81
N GLU A 413 46.49 -23.02 -7.72
CA GLU A 413 45.62 -23.24 -6.55
C GLU A 413 46.26 -24.21 -5.54
N SER A 414 47.47 -24.72 -5.82
CA SER A 414 48.18 -25.56 -4.90
C SER A 414 48.42 -24.86 -3.56
N GLY A 415 48.07 -25.52 -2.47
CA GLY A 415 48.15 -24.92 -1.14
C GLY A 415 46.95 -24.06 -0.72
N LYS A 416 45.94 -23.91 -1.56
CA LYS A 416 44.65 -23.18 -1.30
C LYS A 416 44.81 -21.76 -0.69
N PRO A 417 45.62 -20.88 -1.29
CA PRO A 417 45.74 -19.51 -0.83
C PRO A 417 44.44 -18.71 -1.05
N ASP A 418 44.26 -17.65 -0.30
CA ASP A 418 43.20 -16.66 -0.56
C ASP A 418 43.48 -15.90 -1.85
N GLY A 419 42.44 -15.74 -2.68
CA GLY A 419 42.57 -15.10 -3.98
C GLY A 419 41.37 -15.41 -4.88
N TYR A 420 41.46 -15.05 -6.15
CA TYR A 420 40.44 -15.41 -7.15
C TYR A 420 41.08 -16.09 -8.36
N TRP A 421 40.29 -16.90 -9.06
CA TRP A 421 40.66 -17.58 -10.30
C TRP A 421 39.45 -17.65 -11.24
N ILE A 422 39.71 -18.05 -12.46
CA ILE A 422 38.68 -18.23 -13.49
C ILE A 422 38.71 -19.68 -13.98
N GLU A 423 37.51 -20.21 -14.25
CA GLU A 423 37.32 -21.54 -14.82
C GLU A 423 36.47 -21.45 -16.09
N GLU A 424 36.67 -22.34 -17.04
CA GLU A 424 35.84 -22.40 -18.23
C GLU A 424 34.37 -22.60 -17.87
N LEU A 425 33.52 -21.82 -18.53
CA LEU A 425 32.07 -21.82 -18.30
C LEU A 425 31.34 -22.19 -19.59
N ASN A 426 30.44 -23.18 -19.50
CA ASN A 426 29.52 -23.56 -20.55
C ASN A 426 28.09 -23.21 -20.17
N GLU A 427 27.66 -22.00 -20.53
CA GLU A 427 26.28 -21.51 -20.37
C GLU A 427 25.74 -20.92 -21.67
N ASP A 428 24.51 -21.26 -22.02
CA ASP A 428 23.88 -20.88 -23.30
C ASP A 428 23.73 -19.34 -23.51
N THR A 429 23.87 -18.56 -22.45
CA THR A 429 23.89 -17.07 -22.52
C THR A 429 25.14 -16.57 -23.26
N PHE A 430 26.25 -17.35 -23.18
CA PHE A 430 27.53 -16.99 -23.75
C PHE A 430 27.89 -17.88 -24.96
N PHE A 431 28.82 -17.38 -25.77
CA PHE A 431 29.32 -18.13 -26.90
C PHE A 431 30.23 -19.29 -26.41
N PRO A 432 30.00 -20.52 -26.86
CA PRO A 432 30.77 -21.69 -26.41
C PRO A 432 32.28 -21.52 -26.51
N GLY A 433 33.01 -21.89 -25.46
CA GLY A 433 34.45 -21.75 -25.36
C GLY A 433 34.96 -20.30 -25.15
N HIS A 434 34.06 -19.34 -24.96
CA HIS A 434 34.40 -17.90 -24.78
C HIS A 434 33.76 -17.32 -23.53
N ALA A 435 33.63 -18.12 -22.49
CA ALA A 435 33.10 -17.69 -21.20
C ALA A 435 33.86 -18.30 -20.04
N ALA A 436 33.90 -17.62 -18.91
CA ALA A 436 34.50 -18.10 -17.69
C ALA A 436 33.67 -17.74 -16.45
N ALA A 437 33.62 -18.63 -15.48
CA ALA A 437 33.18 -18.42 -14.14
C ALA A 437 34.28 -17.76 -13.30
N VAL A 438 33.92 -16.86 -12.41
CA VAL A 438 34.83 -16.20 -11.47
C VAL A 438 34.63 -16.81 -10.09
N HIS A 439 35.69 -17.36 -9.53
CA HIS A 439 35.71 -17.93 -8.19
C HIS A 439 36.61 -17.15 -7.26
N VAL A 440 36.23 -17.10 -5.99
CA VAL A 440 37.02 -16.48 -4.93
C VAL A 440 37.17 -17.43 -3.75
N ARG A 441 38.32 -17.39 -3.12
CA ARG A 441 38.58 -18.04 -1.84
C ARG A 441 39.02 -16.99 -0.84
N LEU A 442 38.28 -16.88 0.27
CA LEU A 442 38.55 -15.95 1.36
C LEU A 442 38.35 -16.67 2.70
N GLY A 443 39.39 -16.65 3.54
CA GLY A 443 39.36 -17.33 4.84
C GLY A 443 39.06 -18.85 4.73
N GLY A 444 39.53 -19.49 3.67
CA GLY A 444 39.32 -20.91 3.42
C GLY A 444 37.92 -21.27 2.84
N LYS A 445 37.04 -20.32 2.61
CA LYS A 445 35.73 -20.53 1.96
C LYS A 445 35.83 -20.20 0.49
N GLU A 446 35.37 -21.12 -0.35
CA GLU A 446 35.32 -20.97 -1.80
C GLU A 446 33.90 -20.63 -2.24
N GLN A 447 33.79 -19.67 -3.16
CA GLN A 447 32.51 -19.28 -3.73
C GLN A 447 32.65 -18.81 -5.17
N ARG A 448 31.73 -19.24 -6.06
CA ARG A 448 31.56 -18.61 -7.36
C ARG A 448 30.89 -17.25 -7.14
N ILE A 449 31.55 -16.19 -7.58
CA ILE A 449 31.06 -14.81 -7.41
C ILE A 449 30.59 -14.17 -8.71
N GLY A 450 30.81 -14.84 -9.87
CA GLY A 450 30.39 -14.24 -11.12
C GLY A 450 30.69 -15.04 -12.34
N GLU A 451 30.46 -14.42 -13.46
CA GLU A 451 30.65 -14.96 -14.79
C GLU A 451 30.96 -13.84 -15.79
N PHE A 452 31.70 -14.13 -16.81
CA PHE A 452 31.93 -13.22 -17.92
C PHE A 452 32.17 -13.96 -19.21
N GLY A 453 31.88 -13.32 -20.36
CA GLY A 453 32.07 -13.93 -21.65
C GLY A 453 31.53 -13.12 -22.82
N ILE A 454 31.72 -13.63 -24.01
CA ILE A 454 31.06 -13.12 -25.23
C ILE A 454 29.60 -13.56 -25.21
N LEU A 455 28.67 -12.65 -25.36
CA LEU A 455 27.24 -13.01 -25.44
C LEU A 455 26.98 -13.80 -26.72
N HIS A 456 26.13 -14.82 -26.60
CA HIS A 456 25.77 -15.69 -27.73
C HIS A 456 25.06 -14.87 -28.84
N PRO A 457 25.33 -15.10 -30.12
CA PRO A 457 24.68 -14.36 -31.23
C PRO A 457 23.17 -14.38 -31.17
N THR A 458 22.55 -15.47 -30.73
CA THR A 458 21.08 -15.53 -30.56
C THR A 458 20.55 -14.61 -29.48
N VAL A 459 21.32 -14.32 -28.43
CA VAL A 459 20.99 -13.31 -27.41
C VAL A 459 21.01 -11.93 -28.04
N LEU A 460 22.06 -11.61 -28.79
CA LEU A 460 22.19 -10.33 -29.48
C LEU A 460 21.05 -10.10 -30.48
N GLU A 461 20.67 -11.13 -31.24
CA GLU A 461 19.57 -11.08 -32.19
C GLU A 461 18.22 -10.78 -31.50
N LYS A 462 17.92 -11.45 -30.39
CA LYS A 462 16.68 -11.23 -29.61
C LYS A 462 16.59 -9.83 -29.04
N PHE A 463 17.72 -9.22 -28.67
CA PHE A 463 17.79 -7.83 -28.25
C PHE A 463 17.96 -6.83 -29.40
N ASP A 464 17.89 -7.24 -30.69
CA ASP A 464 18.06 -6.41 -31.89
C ASP A 464 19.41 -5.65 -31.91
N ILE A 465 20.47 -6.33 -31.50
CA ILE A 465 21.84 -5.82 -31.55
C ILE A 465 22.59 -6.47 -32.70
N ARG A 466 23.09 -5.67 -33.62
CA ARG A 466 23.75 -6.12 -34.86
C ARG A 466 25.29 -6.01 -34.81
N TYR A 467 25.87 -5.78 -33.66
CA TYR A 467 27.33 -5.64 -33.51
C TYR A 467 28.03 -6.99 -33.32
N VAL A 468 29.28 -7.03 -33.73
CA VAL A 468 30.01 -8.31 -33.90
C VAL A 468 30.44 -8.91 -32.55
N ALA A 469 30.68 -8.11 -31.52
CA ALA A 469 31.04 -8.62 -30.20
C ALA A 469 30.52 -7.75 -29.07
N LEU A 470 29.79 -8.39 -28.15
CA LEU A 470 29.40 -7.79 -26.88
C LEU A 470 29.91 -8.69 -25.75
N PHE A 471 30.88 -8.20 -25.01
CA PHE A 471 31.43 -8.88 -23.84
C PHE A 471 30.71 -8.36 -22.59
N ALA A 472 30.30 -9.26 -21.73
CA ALA A 472 29.66 -8.88 -20.48
C ALA A 472 30.27 -9.61 -19.28
N ILE A 473 30.31 -8.95 -18.14
CA ILE A 473 30.68 -9.50 -16.84
C ILE A 473 29.57 -9.23 -15.84
N VAL A 474 29.27 -10.19 -14.99
CA VAL A 474 28.38 -10.05 -13.83
C VAL A 474 29.10 -10.58 -12.60
N LEU A 475 29.17 -9.80 -11.54
CA LEU A 475 29.75 -10.18 -10.25
C LEU A 475 28.74 -9.98 -9.14
N ILE A 476 28.64 -10.93 -8.22
CA ILE A 476 27.88 -10.82 -6.97
C ILE A 476 28.75 -10.10 -5.95
N LEU A 477 28.29 -8.96 -5.45
CA LEU A 477 28.94 -8.25 -4.36
C LEU A 477 28.38 -8.78 -3.04
N ALA A 478 28.89 -9.94 -2.61
CA ALA A 478 28.56 -10.51 -1.31
C ALA A 478 29.66 -10.17 -0.28
N MET A 479 29.29 -10.08 0.98
CA MET A 479 30.24 -9.94 2.10
C MET A 479 30.20 -11.18 2.99
#